data_33f8104218df6ffad39f52d4cf4e7880
#
_entry.id   33f8104218df6ffad39f52d4cf4e7880
#
_cell.length_a   1.000
_cell.length_b   1.000
_cell.length_c   1.000
_cell.angle_alpha   90.00
_cell.angle_beta   90.00
_cell.angle_gamma   90.00
#
_symmetry.space_group_name_H-M   'P 1'
#
loop_
_entity.id
_entity.type
_entity.pdbx_description
1 polymer ?
#
loop_
_entity_poly.entity_id
_entity_poly.type
_entity_poly.pdbx_seq_one_letter_code
_entity_poly.pdbx_strand_id
1 'polypeptide(L)'
;MNDPAWDIAVYIGESRLSAHAIEEFFSAYYGSEGPSTKEVAKIKCFIMAQDLLWAIWALVRHYSGEDFLDYCYNRYNRFRRNLKVLESDPFSSISEMVRW
;
A
#
# COMPACT_ATOMS: atom_id res chain seq x y z
N MET A 1 0.76 -11.33 10.94
CA MET A 1 0.93 -10.03 11.64
C MET A 1 -0.37 -9.67 12.33
N ASN A 2 -0.32 -9.32 13.60
CA ASN A 2 -1.52 -9.10 14.42
C ASN A 2 -1.97 -7.63 14.48
N ASP A 3 -1.28 -6.73 13.80
CA ASP A 3 -1.67 -5.31 13.77
C ASP A 3 -2.78 -5.10 12.74
N PRO A 4 -3.96 -4.59 13.13
CA PRO A 4 -5.05 -4.31 12.19
C PRO A 4 -4.64 -3.42 11.02
N ALA A 5 -3.69 -2.51 11.21
CA ALA A 5 -3.23 -1.63 10.14
C ALA A 5 -2.58 -2.41 8.99
N TRP A 6 -1.98 -3.58 9.26
CA TRP A 6 -1.45 -4.45 8.22
C TRP A 6 -2.56 -4.96 7.29
N ASP A 7 -3.66 -5.44 7.87
CA ASP A 7 -4.79 -5.95 7.09
C ASP A 7 -5.51 -4.84 6.32
N ILE A 8 -5.61 -3.65 6.91
CA ILE A 8 -6.17 -2.48 6.23
C ILE A 8 -5.28 -2.12 5.03
N ALA A 9 -3.97 -2.14 5.20
CA ALA A 9 -3.03 -1.85 4.11
C ALA A 9 -3.17 -2.87 2.96
N VAL A 10 -3.34 -4.16 3.27
CA VAL A 10 -3.60 -5.19 2.26
C VAL A 10 -4.88 -4.86 1.50
N TYR A 11 -5.97 -4.60 2.20
CA TYR A 11 -7.26 -4.34 1.57
C TYR A 11 -7.18 -3.12 0.64
N ILE A 12 -6.69 -2.00 1.15
CA ILE A 12 -6.61 -0.75 0.39
C ILE A 12 -5.60 -0.88 -0.76
N GLY A 13 -4.47 -1.52 -0.50
CA GLY A 13 -3.39 -1.65 -1.49
C GLY A 13 -3.74 -2.55 -2.67
N GLU A 14 -4.63 -3.53 -2.45
CA GLU A 14 -4.98 -4.53 -3.47
C GLU A 14 -6.29 -4.25 -4.20
N SER A 15 -7.21 -3.53 -3.57
CA SER A 15 -8.61 -3.46 -4.03
C SER A 15 -8.89 -2.42 -5.11
N ARG A 16 -7.92 -1.61 -5.50
CA ARG A 16 -8.06 -0.56 -6.53
C ARG A 16 -9.24 0.39 -6.26
N LEU A 17 -9.42 0.76 -5.00
CA LEU A 17 -10.50 1.64 -4.57
C LEU A 17 -10.25 3.08 -5.04
N SER A 18 -11.34 3.79 -5.35
CA SER A 18 -11.28 5.24 -5.57
C SER A 18 -10.94 5.97 -4.27
N ALA A 19 -10.47 7.22 -4.37
CA ALA A 19 -10.23 8.05 -3.20
C ALA A 19 -11.47 8.17 -2.31
N HIS A 20 -12.64 8.34 -2.93
CA HIS A 20 -13.92 8.43 -2.21
C HIS A 20 -14.23 7.13 -1.45
N ALA A 21 -14.02 5.98 -2.08
CA ALA A 21 -14.25 4.68 -1.45
C ALA A 21 -13.31 4.45 -0.25
N ILE A 22 -12.07 4.90 -0.35
CA ILE A 22 -11.11 4.83 0.75
C ILE A 22 -11.58 5.70 1.93
N GLU A 23 -12.04 6.91 1.65
CA GLU A 23 -12.59 7.81 2.68
C GLU A 23 -13.80 7.20 3.36
N GLU A 24 -14.71 6.61 2.58
CA GLU A 24 -15.89 5.92 3.14
C GLU A 24 -15.48 4.75 4.03
N PHE A 25 -14.49 3.97 3.59
CA PHE A 25 -13.96 2.87 4.40
C PHE A 25 -13.39 3.38 5.73
N PHE A 26 -12.59 4.43 5.70
CA PHE A 26 -12.02 5.00 6.91
C PHE A 26 -13.08 5.56 7.86
N SER A 27 -14.11 6.21 7.33
CA SER A 27 -15.21 6.71 8.14
C SER A 27 -15.99 5.57 8.80
N ALA A 28 -16.22 4.48 8.09
CA ALA A 28 -16.91 3.32 8.61
C ALA A 28 -16.09 2.59 9.68
N TYR A 29 -14.77 2.49 9.48
CA TYR A 29 -13.90 1.73 10.38
C TYR A 29 -13.49 2.55 11.61
N TYR A 30 -13.08 3.81 11.42
CA TYR A 30 -12.53 4.67 12.49
C TYR A 30 -13.52 5.69 13.03
N GLY A 31 -14.69 5.81 12.41
CA GLY A 31 -15.64 6.88 12.74
C GLY A 31 -15.39 8.14 11.91
N SER A 32 -16.19 9.18 12.15
CA SER A 32 -16.19 10.40 11.35
C SER A 32 -14.86 11.16 11.35
N GLU A 33 -14.03 10.98 12.38
CA GLU A 33 -12.74 11.62 12.48
C GLU A 33 -11.64 10.94 11.65
N GLY A 34 -11.92 9.72 11.19
CA GLY A 34 -10.98 8.92 10.43
C GLY A 34 -9.81 8.38 11.28
N PRO A 35 -8.77 7.84 10.64
CA PRO A 35 -7.62 7.29 11.34
C PRO A 35 -6.78 8.41 11.98
N SER A 36 -6.14 8.10 13.12
CA SER A 36 -5.17 9.00 13.73
C SER A 36 -3.93 9.15 12.85
N THR A 37 -3.12 10.18 13.13
CA THR A 37 -1.85 10.39 12.44
C THR A 37 -0.95 9.15 12.55
N LYS A 38 -0.91 8.51 13.72
CA LYS A 38 -0.14 7.29 13.96
C LYS A 38 -0.65 6.15 13.10
N GLU A 39 -1.97 5.97 13.01
CA GLU A 39 -2.55 4.90 12.19
C GLU A 39 -2.27 5.14 10.70
N VAL A 40 -2.39 6.38 10.23
CA VAL A 40 -2.06 6.72 8.84
C VAL A 40 -0.60 6.38 8.54
N ALA A 41 0.32 6.74 9.43
CA ALA A 41 1.74 6.43 9.25
C ALA A 41 2.00 4.93 9.16
N LYS A 42 1.36 4.15 10.03
CA LYS A 42 1.46 2.68 9.98
C LYS A 42 0.95 2.12 8.66
N ILE A 43 -0.22 2.57 8.21
CA ILE A 43 -0.83 2.09 6.96
C ILE A 43 0.10 2.39 5.79
N LYS A 44 0.64 3.61 5.71
CA LYS A 44 1.59 3.99 4.65
C LYS A 44 2.83 3.09 4.65
N CYS A 45 3.43 2.88 5.82
CA CYS A 45 4.60 2.01 5.94
C CYS A 45 4.28 0.58 5.52
N PHE A 46 3.12 0.06 5.90
CA PHE A 46 2.73 -1.31 5.57
C PHE A 46 2.42 -1.46 4.08
N ILE A 47 1.82 -0.46 3.43
CA ILE A 47 1.63 -0.47 1.98
C ILE A 47 2.98 -0.61 1.28
N MET A 48 3.96 0.17 1.68
CA MET A 48 5.30 0.12 1.09
C MET A 48 5.99 -1.21 1.37
N ALA A 49 5.91 -1.70 2.60
CA ALA A 49 6.50 -2.99 2.98
C ALA A 49 5.88 -4.14 2.18
N GLN A 50 4.58 -4.10 1.98
CA GLN A 50 3.87 -5.13 1.20
C GLN A 50 4.26 -5.10 -0.27
N ASP A 51 4.39 -3.92 -0.87
CA ASP A 51 4.83 -3.82 -2.26
C ASP A 51 6.24 -4.39 -2.44
N LEU A 52 7.15 -4.09 -1.53
CA LEU A 52 8.51 -4.64 -1.59
C LEU A 52 8.51 -6.14 -1.35
N LEU A 53 7.75 -6.61 -0.37
CA LEU A 53 7.63 -8.04 -0.07
C LEU A 53 7.11 -8.83 -1.27
N TRP A 54 6.04 -8.35 -1.89
CA TRP A 54 5.46 -9.04 -3.04
C TRP A 54 6.31 -8.93 -4.30
N ALA A 55 7.08 -7.84 -4.46
CA ALA A 55 8.05 -7.73 -5.54
C ALA A 55 9.16 -8.80 -5.39
N ILE A 56 9.66 -8.99 -4.18
CA ILE A 56 10.68 -10.02 -3.89
C ILE A 56 10.10 -11.41 -4.13
N TRP A 57 8.90 -11.67 -3.65
CA TRP A 57 8.21 -12.95 -3.87
C TRP A 57 8.07 -13.23 -5.37
N ALA A 58 7.62 -12.25 -6.14
CA ALA A 58 7.44 -12.40 -7.58
C ALA A 58 8.77 -12.66 -8.31
N LEU A 59 9.84 -12.03 -7.87
CA LEU A 59 11.17 -12.25 -8.44
C LEU A 59 11.64 -13.68 -8.20
N VAL A 60 11.46 -14.20 -6.99
CA VAL A 60 11.78 -15.59 -6.66
C VAL A 60 10.98 -16.55 -7.53
N ARG A 61 9.68 -16.30 -7.69
CA ARG A 61 8.81 -17.13 -8.53
C ARG A 61 9.22 -17.09 -10.00
N HIS A 62 9.63 -15.93 -10.48
CA HIS A 62 10.09 -15.78 -11.86
C HIS A 62 11.34 -16.63 -12.12
N TYR A 63 12.31 -16.61 -11.21
CA TYR A 63 13.51 -17.45 -11.35
C TYR A 63 13.24 -18.93 -11.15
N SER A 64 12.09 -19.31 -10.62
CA SER A 64 11.63 -20.69 -10.53
C SER A 64 10.89 -21.17 -11.78
N GLY A 65 10.81 -20.33 -12.82
CA GLY A 65 10.22 -20.68 -14.11
C GLY A 65 8.81 -20.17 -14.36
N GLU A 66 8.24 -19.39 -13.41
CA GLU A 66 6.92 -18.79 -13.58
C GLU A 66 7.05 -17.38 -14.14
N ASP A 67 6.01 -16.88 -14.82
CA ASP A 67 6.05 -15.56 -15.45
C ASP A 67 5.47 -14.50 -14.51
N PHE A 68 6.31 -13.98 -13.60
CA PHE A 68 5.92 -12.94 -12.65
C PHE A 68 6.74 -11.66 -12.78
N LEU A 69 7.48 -11.49 -13.88
CA LEU A 69 8.39 -10.35 -14.01
C LEU A 69 7.64 -9.02 -14.06
N ASP A 70 6.54 -8.94 -14.82
CA ASP A 70 5.73 -7.73 -14.90
C ASP A 70 5.10 -7.39 -13.56
N TYR A 71 4.62 -8.38 -12.84
CA TYR A 71 4.09 -8.21 -11.50
C TYR A 71 5.15 -7.64 -10.56
N CYS A 72 6.36 -8.20 -10.63
CA CYS A 72 7.50 -7.72 -9.83
C CYS A 72 7.78 -6.24 -10.11
N TYR A 73 7.87 -5.86 -11.38
CA TYR A 73 8.12 -4.46 -11.76
C TYR A 73 7.01 -3.52 -11.30
N ASN A 74 5.76 -3.92 -11.44
CA ASN A 74 4.64 -3.08 -11.02
C ASN A 74 4.68 -2.79 -9.52
N ARG A 75 4.94 -3.82 -8.72
CA ARG A 75 5.06 -3.68 -7.27
C ARG A 75 6.26 -2.84 -6.87
N TYR A 76 7.41 -3.12 -7.46
CA TYR A 76 8.64 -2.40 -7.16
C TYR A 76 8.56 -0.93 -7.58
N ASN A 77 7.96 -0.64 -8.73
CA ASN A 77 7.79 0.72 -9.20
C ASN A 77 6.86 1.53 -8.30
N ARG A 78 5.78 0.92 -7.80
CA ARG A 78 4.91 1.59 -6.84
C ARG A 78 5.64 1.87 -5.53
N PHE A 79 6.43 0.94 -5.04
CA PHE A 79 7.28 1.14 -3.87
C PHE A 79 8.24 2.33 -4.08
N ARG A 80 8.94 2.37 -5.19
CA ARG A 80 9.89 3.45 -5.49
C ARG A 80 9.19 4.80 -5.59
N ARG A 81 8.06 4.85 -6.27
CA ARG A 81 7.27 6.08 -6.39
C ARG A 81 6.87 6.60 -5.01
N ASN A 82 6.35 5.72 -4.17
CA ASN A 82 5.91 6.09 -2.84
C ASN A 82 7.07 6.53 -1.94
N LEU A 83 8.23 5.91 -2.07
CA LEU A 83 9.40 6.33 -1.33
C LEU A 83 9.79 7.77 -1.66
N LYS A 84 9.81 8.13 -2.95
CA LYS A 84 10.09 9.50 -3.39
C LYS A 84 9.03 10.48 -2.90
N VAL A 85 7.77 10.10 -2.98
CA VAL A 85 6.66 10.97 -2.50
C VAL A 85 6.79 11.22 -1.01
N LEU A 86 7.08 10.22 -0.20
CA LEU A 86 7.24 10.40 1.25
C LEU A 86 8.44 11.26 1.61
N GLU A 87 9.51 11.21 0.83
CA GLU A 87 10.68 12.09 1.03
C GLU A 87 10.36 13.56 0.78
N SER A 88 9.51 13.84 -0.22
CA SER A 88 9.16 15.20 -0.60
C SER A 88 7.88 15.72 0.08
N ASP A 89 6.93 14.82 0.36
CA ASP A 89 5.64 15.15 0.96
C ASP A 89 5.17 14.01 1.87
N PRO A 90 5.60 14.00 3.13
CA PRO A 90 5.20 12.95 4.07
C PRO A 90 3.70 12.96 4.41
N PHE A 91 2.98 14.03 4.05
CA PHE A 91 1.55 14.16 4.29
C PHE A 91 0.70 13.83 3.05
N SER A 92 1.30 13.24 2.00
CA SER A 92 0.56 12.80 0.83
C SER A 92 -0.56 11.82 1.22
N SER A 93 -1.64 11.81 0.44
CA SER A 93 -2.80 10.97 0.74
C SER A 93 -2.50 9.49 0.51
N ILE A 94 -3.17 8.63 1.27
CA ILE A 94 -3.09 7.18 1.07
C ILE A 94 -3.62 6.81 -0.31
N SER A 95 -4.67 7.50 -0.80
CA SER A 95 -5.23 7.22 -2.12
C SER A 95 -4.21 7.40 -3.25
N GLU A 96 -3.29 8.36 -3.12
CA GLU A 96 -2.20 8.52 -4.09
C GLU A 96 -1.19 7.38 -4.00
N MET A 97 -0.92 6.87 -2.81
CA MET A 97 0.05 5.80 -2.61
C MET A 97 -0.41 4.46 -3.18
N VAL A 98 -1.71 4.18 -3.15
CA VAL A 98 -2.25 2.89 -3.60
C VAL A 98 -2.56 2.86 -5.09
N ARG A 99 -2.41 3.96 -5.78
CA ARG A 99 -2.61 4.07 -7.23
C ARG A 99 -1.54 3.25 -7.97
N TRP A 100 -1.98 2.45 -8.90
CA TRP A 100 -1.10 1.73 -9.82
C TRP A 100 -0.72 2.59 -11.03
#